data_b93ec9c85009f388ca225761649b5d9c
#
_entry.id   b93ec9c85009f388ca225761649b5d9c
#
_cell.length_a   1.000
_cell.length_b   1.000
_cell.length_c   1.000
_cell.angle_alpha   90.00
_cell.angle_beta   90.00
_cell.angle_gamma   90.00
#
_symmetry.space_group_name_H-M   'P 1'
#
loop_
_entity.id
_entity.type
_entity.pdbx_description
1 polymer ?
#
loop_
_entity_poly.entity_id
_entity_poly.type
_entity_poly.pdbx_seq_one_letter_code
_entity_poly.pdbx_strand_id
1 'polypeptide(L)'
;MTVSELLTHGRLHHVGIVVADLDSAIANYQALGFGEADRFDIPEQGVRAAFFALARGSVELIQPTDPEGAIGRFMAKRGEGFHHVAYQVDDLATSLDELAAAGIELIDVAPRIGGHGLWIAFVHPRACNGVLTELVQEPD
;
A
#
# COMPACT_ATOMS: atom_id res chain seq x y z
N MET A 1 4.26 22.43 -6.67
CA MET A 1 3.74 21.96 -5.36
C MET A 1 4.88 21.73 -4.39
N THR A 2 4.80 22.27 -3.21
CA THR A 2 5.80 22.04 -2.17
C THR A 2 5.48 20.74 -1.42
N VAL A 3 6.45 20.22 -0.66
CA VAL A 3 6.22 19.03 0.16
C VAL A 3 5.03 19.21 1.09
N SER A 4 4.85 20.39 1.66
CA SER A 4 3.73 20.66 2.57
C SER A 4 2.36 20.60 1.90
N GLU A 5 2.32 20.74 0.58
CA GLU A 5 1.06 20.71 -0.18
C GLU A 5 0.68 19.31 -0.66
N LEU A 6 1.62 18.37 -0.67
CA LEU A 6 1.35 17.02 -1.15
C LEU A 6 0.18 16.36 -0.42
N LEU A 7 0.21 16.40 0.90
CA LEU A 7 -0.82 15.75 1.71
C LEU A 7 -2.02 16.67 1.95
N THR A 8 -1.89 17.98 1.71
CA THR A 8 -3.02 18.88 1.75
C THR A 8 -4.01 18.61 0.62
N HIS A 9 -3.49 18.26 -0.56
CA HIS A 9 -4.29 17.94 -1.74
C HIS A 9 -4.44 16.43 -1.97
N GLY A 10 -3.70 15.64 -1.19
CA GLY A 10 -3.79 14.20 -1.26
C GLY A 10 -4.99 13.64 -0.50
N ARG A 11 -5.16 12.35 -0.59
CA ARG A 11 -6.21 11.64 0.15
C ARG A 11 -5.69 10.30 0.64
N LEU A 12 -6.32 9.79 1.68
CA LEU A 12 -6.06 8.41 2.11
C LEU A 12 -6.57 7.48 1.01
N HIS A 13 -5.67 6.66 0.46
CA HIS A 13 -6.03 5.75 -0.64
C HIS A 13 -6.46 4.39 -0.08
N HIS A 14 -5.61 3.78 0.74
CA HIS A 14 -5.94 2.49 1.34
C HIS A 14 -5.06 2.20 2.56
N VAL A 15 -5.48 1.20 3.31
CA VAL A 15 -4.63 0.55 4.32
C VAL A 15 -4.36 -0.88 3.85
N GLY A 16 -3.13 -1.36 4.06
CA GLY A 16 -2.72 -2.71 3.71
C GLY A 16 -2.59 -3.57 4.95
N ILE A 17 -3.18 -4.76 4.90
CA ILE A 17 -3.22 -5.70 6.00
C ILE A 17 -2.73 -7.05 5.49
N VAL A 18 -1.73 -7.61 6.17
CA VAL A 18 -1.20 -8.93 5.83
C VAL A 18 -2.04 -10.00 6.51
N VAL A 19 -2.45 -11.00 5.73
CA VAL A 19 -3.29 -12.11 6.20
C VAL A 19 -2.66 -13.44 5.81
N ALA A 20 -2.89 -14.47 6.60
CA ALA A 20 -2.35 -15.80 6.34
C ALA A 20 -3.13 -16.52 5.24
N ASP A 21 -4.44 -16.33 5.19
CA ASP A 21 -5.35 -16.98 4.24
C ASP A 21 -6.33 -15.95 3.70
N LEU A 22 -6.20 -15.64 2.41
CA LEU A 22 -6.98 -14.60 1.78
C LEU A 22 -8.49 -14.91 1.78
N ASP A 23 -8.86 -16.15 1.48
CA ASP A 23 -10.28 -16.52 1.43
C ASP A 23 -10.94 -16.37 2.80
N SER A 24 -10.30 -16.87 3.85
CA SER A 24 -10.81 -16.71 5.21
C SER A 24 -10.89 -15.26 5.64
N ALA A 25 -9.87 -14.48 5.28
CA ALA A 25 -9.84 -13.05 5.61
C ALA A 25 -10.97 -12.29 4.90
N ILE A 26 -11.19 -12.57 3.62
CA ILE A 26 -12.29 -11.96 2.87
C ILE A 26 -13.63 -12.27 3.55
N ALA A 27 -13.84 -13.53 3.93
CA ALA A 27 -15.07 -13.92 4.61
C ALA A 27 -15.26 -13.18 5.94
N ASN A 28 -14.17 -13.00 6.70
CA ASN A 28 -14.22 -12.26 7.96
C ASN A 28 -14.62 -10.81 7.75
N TYR A 29 -14.06 -10.15 6.74
CA TYR A 29 -14.38 -8.76 6.44
C TYR A 29 -15.80 -8.62 5.92
N GLN A 30 -16.27 -9.55 5.09
CA GLN A 30 -17.65 -9.56 4.62
C GLN A 30 -18.63 -9.75 5.77
N ALA A 31 -18.27 -10.54 6.78
CA ALA A 31 -19.10 -10.69 7.98
C ALA A 31 -19.21 -9.37 8.77
N LEU A 32 -18.21 -8.49 8.64
CA LEU A 32 -18.25 -7.14 9.23
C LEU A 32 -19.11 -6.15 8.42
N GLY A 33 -19.60 -6.55 7.25
CA GLY A 33 -20.39 -5.70 6.39
C GLY A 33 -19.66 -5.15 5.17
N PHE A 34 -18.41 -5.57 4.93
CA PHE A 34 -17.70 -5.19 3.71
C PHE A 34 -18.36 -5.86 2.51
N GLY A 35 -18.31 -5.21 1.35
CA GLY A 35 -18.90 -5.72 0.13
C GLY A 35 -18.07 -6.77 -0.56
N GLU A 36 -18.13 -6.81 -1.89
CA GLU A 36 -17.34 -7.74 -2.68
C GLU A 36 -15.90 -7.30 -2.75
N ALA A 37 -15.00 -8.28 -2.73
CA ALA A 37 -13.57 -8.05 -2.86
C ALA A 37 -13.16 -8.16 -4.33
N ASP A 38 -12.31 -7.23 -4.77
CA ASP A 38 -11.68 -7.29 -6.07
C ASP A 38 -10.33 -7.99 -5.90
N ARG A 39 -10.20 -9.22 -6.43
CA ARG A 39 -9.03 -10.07 -6.22
C ARG A 39 -8.04 -9.94 -7.36
N PHE A 40 -6.76 -10.02 -7.03
CA PHE A 40 -5.70 -10.05 -8.03
C PHE A 40 -4.45 -10.73 -7.47
N ASP A 41 -3.63 -11.26 -8.38
CA ASP A 41 -2.36 -11.88 -8.04
C ASP A 41 -1.23 -11.01 -8.56
N ILE A 42 -0.15 -10.91 -7.77
CA ILE A 42 1.08 -10.23 -8.17
C ILE A 42 2.23 -11.21 -7.94
N PRO A 43 2.41 -12.20 -8.86
CA PRO A 43 3.42 -13.25 -8.66
C PRO A 43 4.84 -12.71 -8.51
N GLU A 44 5.17 -11.65 -9.24
CA GLU A 44 6.50 -11.02 -9.18
C GLU A 44 6.78 -10.35 -7.83
N GLN A 45 5.74 -10.07 -7.05
CA GLN A 45 5.90 -9.58 -5.68
C GLN A 45 5.64 -10.65 -4.63
N GLY A 46 5.32 -11.88 -5.08
CA GLY A 46 5.08 -13.00 -4.18
C GLY A 46 3.84 -12.84 -3.32
N VAL A 47 2.77 -12.26 -3.86
CA VAL A 47 1.53 -12.03 -3.12
C VAL A 47 0.29 -12.29 -3.98
N ARG A 48 -0.82 -12.59 -3.30
CA ARG A 48 -2.15 -12.44 -3.83
C ARG A 48 -2.92 -11.49 -2.92
N ALA A 49 -3.79 -10.70 -3.49
CA ALA A 49 -4.42 -9.62 -2.76
C ALA A 49 -5.89 -9.46 -3.10
N ALA A 50 -6.58 -8.71 -2.25
CA ALA A 50 -7.97 -8.34 -2.47
C ALA A 50 -8.19 -6.91 -1.99
N PHE A 51 -8.91 -6.12 -2.78
CA PHE A 51 -9.35 -4.79 -2.39
C PHE A 51 -10.83 -4.77 -2.07
N PHE A 52 -11.16 -4.15 -0.95
CA PHE A 52 -12.53 -3.77 -0.61
C PHE A 52 -12.65 -2.26 -0.77
N ALA A 53 -13.51 -1.81 -1.67
CA ALA A 53 -13.80 -0.40 -1.80
C ALA A 53 -14.76 0.04 -0.69
N LEU A 54 -14.43 1.15 -0.05
CA LEU A 54 -15.29 1.81 0.93
C LEU A 54 -15.83 3.10 0.33
N ALA A 55 -16.72 3.78 1.03
CA ALA A 55 -17.20 5.08 0.58
C ALA A 55 -16.05 6.06 0.38
N ARG A 56 -15.03 5.95 1.22
CA ARG A 56 -13.79 6.73 1.11
C ARG A 56 -12.62 5.82 1.41
N GLY A 57 -11.74 5.67 0.40
CA GLY A 57 -10.59 4.80 0.53
C GLY A 57 -10.92 3.33 0.35
N SER A 58 -9.93 2.50 0.61
CA SER A 58 -10.04 1.05 0.42
C SER A 58 -9.26 0.31 1.50
N VAL A 59 -9.59 -0.96 1.68
CA VAL A 59 -8.80 -1.88 2.49
C VAL A 59 -8.22 -2.94 1.56
N GLU A 60 -6.90 -3.13 1.64
CA GLU A 60 -6.20 -4.17 0.89
C GLU A 60 -5.80 -5.29 1.83
N LEU A 61 -6.22 -6.52 1.51
CA LEU A 61 -5.76 -7.72 2.19
C LEU A 61 -4.68 -8.36 1.34
N ILE A 62 -3.55 -8.75 1.95
CA ILE A 62 -2.37 -9.25 1.23
C ILE A 62 -1.96 -10.58 1.83
N GLN A 63 -1.98 -11.64 1.02
CA GLN A 63 -1.50 -12.96 1.42
C GLN A 63 -0.16 -13.22 0.74
N PRO A 64 0.91 -13.55 1.49
CA PRO A 64 2.18 -13.93 0.85
C PRO A 64 2.03 -15.28 0.15
N THR A 65 2.59 -15.38 -1.06
CA THR A 65 2.70 -16.62 -1.83
C THR A 65 4.16 -17.08 -1.94
N ASP A 66 5.10 -16.24 -1.54
CA ASP A 66 6.53 -16.51 -1.53
C ASP A 66 7.08 -16.17 -0.14
N PRO A 67 7.52 -17.18 0.65
CA PRO A 67 8.04 -16.92 1.99
C PRO A 67 9.34 -16.08 1.98
N GLU A 68 10.05 -16.02 0.84
CA GLU A 68 11.27 -15.23 0.70
C GLU A 68 10.99 -13.79 0.25
N GLY A 69 9.78 -13.49 -0.17
CA GLY A 69 9.37 -12.13 -0.55
C GLY A 69 9.21 -11.22 0.66
N ALA A 70 9.07 -9.92 0.42
CA ALA A 70 8.96 -8.93 1.49
C ALA A 70 7.76 -9.19 2.41
N ILE A 71 6.61 -9.54 1.84
CA ILE A 71 5.40 -9.83 2.61
C ILE A 71 5.53 -11.15 3.36
N GLY A 72 6.14 -12.18 2.73
CA GLY A 72 6.40 -13.45 3.41
C GLY A 72 7.30 -13.28 4.62
N ARG A 73 8.34 -12.46 4.49
CA ARG A 73 9.24 -12.16 5.62
C ARG A 73 8.54 -11.36 6.71
N PHE A 74 7.67 -10.43 6.32
CA PHE A 74 6.86 -9.70 7.28
C PHE A 74 5.97 -10.65 8.08
N MET A 75 5.26 -11.56 7.40
CA MET A 75 4.40 -12.54 8.04
C MET A 75 5.19 -13.43 9.02
N ALA A 76 6.37 -13.91 8.61
CA ALA A 76 7.20 -14.76 9.45
C ALA A 76 7.66 -14.04 10.72
N LYS A 77 7.91 -12.74 10.62
CA LYS A 77 8.45 -11.95 11.72
C LYS A 77 7.36 -11.37 12.63
N ARG A 78 6.24 -10.94 12.05
CA ARG A 78 5.20 -10.20 12.79
C ARG A 78 3.83 -10.86 12.78
N GLY A 79 3.61 -11.87 11.94
CA GLY A 79 2.29 -12.47 11.78
C GLY A 79 1.32 -11.60 11.00
N GLU A 80 0.04 -11.88 11.16
CA GLU A 80 -1.02 -11.10 10.51
C GLU A 80 -1.13 -9.70 11.12
N GLY A 81 -1.55 -8.74 10.32
CA GLY A 81 -1.88 -7.42 10.83
C GLY A 81 -1.55 -6.29 9.89
N PHE A 82 -1.61 -5.08 10.41
CA PHE A 82 -1.36 -3.84 9.65
C PHE A 82 0.04 -3.86 9.03
N HIS A 83 0.11 -3.51 7.76
CA HIS A 83 1.37 -3.48 7.02
C HIS A 83 1.74 -2.08 6.56
N HIS A 84 0.83 -1.36 5.93
CA HIS A 84 1.12 -0.01 5.41
C HIS A 84 -0.13 0.83 5.27
N VAL A 85 0.10 2.15 5.19
CA VAL A 85 -0.91 3.12 4.82
C VAL A 85 -0.50 3.76 3.50
N ALA A 86 -1.45 4.00 2.62
CA ALA A 86 -1.19 4.60 1.31
C ALA A 86 -1.96 5.91 1.16
N TYR A 87 -1.26 6.93 0.65
CA TYR A 87 -1.84 8.23 0.35
C TYR A 87 -1.78 8.47 -1.16
N GLN A 88 -2.87 8.97 -1.71
CA GLN A 88 -2.92 9.32 -3.13
C GLN A 88 -2.38 10.72 -3.34
N VAL A 89 -1.50 10.86 -4.32
CA VAL A 89 -0.94 12.15 -4.77
C VAL A 89 -1.25 12.33 -6.25
N ASP A 90 -1.22 13.58 -6.73
CA ASP A 90 -1.54 13.90 -8.12
C ASP A 90 -0.40 13.55 -9.08
N ASP A 91 0.85 13.82 -8.68
CA ASP A 91 2.04 13.59 -9.50
C ASP A 91 3.12 12.94 -8.64
N LEU A 92 3.21 11.62 -8.76
CA LEU A 92 4.10 10.84 -7.90
C LEU A 92 5.58 11.16 -8.15
N ALA A 93 5.98 11.29 -9.41
CA ALA A 93 7.38 11.59 -9.73
C ALA A 93 7.83 12.91 -9.11
N THR A 94 7.01 13.96 -9.27
CA THR A 94 7.29 15.26 -8.66
C THR A 94 7.30 15.19 -7.14
N SER A 95 6.34 14.43 -6.56
CA SER A 95 6.28 14.24 -5.12
C SER A 95 7.56 13.61 -4.57
N LEU A 96 8.07 12.59 -5.24
CA LEU A 96 9.30 11.92 -4.80
C LEU A 96 10.51 12.83 -4.90
N ASP A 97 10.60 13.62 -5.97
CA ASP A 97 11.71 14.58 -6.13
C ASP A 97 11.69 15.62 -5.01
N GLU A 98 10.52 16.14 -4.67
CA GLU A 98 10.38 17.14 -3.60
C GLU A 98 10.70 16.53 -2.22
N LEU A 99 10.26 15.31 -1.96
CA LEU A 99 10.57 14.61 -0.71
C LEU A 99 12.07 14.36 -0.57
N ALA A 100 12.70 13.89 -1.65
CA ALA A 100 14.15 13.66 -1.65
C ALA A 100 14.92 14.96 -1.41
N ALA A 101 14.50 16.04 -2.05
CA ALA A 101 15.12 17.37 -1.87
C ALA A 101 14.96 17.88 -0.43
N ALA A 102 13.91 17.48 0.26
CA ALA A 102 13.67 17.84 1.66
C ALA A 102 14.41 16.92 2.65
N GLY A 103 15.17 15.94 2.17
CA GLY A 103 15.94 15.02 3.01
C GLY A 103 15.12 13.86 3.56
N ILE A 104 13.93 13.62 3.03
CA ILE A 104 13.09 12.49 3.45
C ILE A 104 13.65 11.20 2.86
N GLU A 105 13.86 10.20 3.71
CA GLU A 105 14.38 8.90 3.26
C GLU A 105 13.30 8.12 2.51
N LEU A 106 13.61 7.73 1.26
CA LEU A 106 12.71 6.98 0.41
C LEU A 106 13.21 5.55 0.23
N ILE A 107 12.31 4.58 0.15
CA ILE A 107 12.64 3.23 -0.32
C ILE A 107 12.70 3.24 -1.84
N ASP A 108 11.69 3.84 -2.49
CA ASP A 108 11.65 3.98 -3.94
C ASP A 108 11.88 5.44 -4.31
N VAL A 109 12.93 5.69 -5.09
CA VAL A 109 13.26 7.05 -5.54
C VAL A 109 12.53 7.44 -6.82
N ALA A 110 11.89 6.46 -7.48
CA ALA A 110 11.12 6.65 -8.70
C ALA A 110 9.86 5.80 -8.65
N PRO A 111 8.79 6.22 -9.35
CA PRO A 111 7.56 5.43 -9.40
C PRO A 111 7.78 4.04 -10.01
N ARG A 112 7.06 3.04 -9.50
CA ARG A 112 7.00 1.70 -10.08
C ARG A 112 5.55 1.24 -10.11
N ILE A 113 5.28 0.20 -10.91
CA ILE A 113 3.93 -0.34 -11.01
C ILE A 113 3.67 -1.27 -9.82
N GLY A 114 2.59 -1.01 -9.12
CA GLY A 114 2.10 -1.85 -8.03
C GLY A 114 0.82 -2.58 -8.40
N GLY A 115 0.05 -2.97 -7.41
CA GLY A 115 -1.23 -3.65 -7.60
C GLY A 115 -2.22 -2.78 -8.37
N HIS A 116 -3.11 -3.41 -9.12
CA HIS A 116 -4.10 -2.74 -9.98
C HIS A 116 -3.49 -1.85 -11.07
N GLY A 117 -2.20 -2.02 -11.38
CA GLY A 117 -1.53 -1.19 -12.38
C GLY A 117 -1.32 0.25 -11.94
N LEU A 118 -1.42 0.54 -10.66
CA LEU A 118 -1.19 1.88 -10.12
C LEU A 118 0.29 2.19 -10.05
N TRP A 119 0.63 3.47 -10.20
CA TRP A 119 1.99 3.94 -9.93
C TRP A 119 2.15 4.13 -8.44
N ILE A 120 3.18 3.51 -7.87
CA ILE A 120 3.43 3.55 -6.42
C ILE A 120 4.89 3.82 -6.11
N ALA A 121 5.13 4.26 -4.87
CA ALA A 121 6.46 4.35 -4.28
C ALA A 121 6.35 4.32 -2.76
N PHE A 122 7.34 3.73 -2.09
CA PHE A 122 7.35 3.65 -0.65
C PHE A 122 8.33 4.67 -0.05
N VAL A 123 7.87 5.33 1.01
CA VAL A 123 8.68 6.17 1.90
C VAL A 123 9.17 5.28 3.04
N HIS A 124 10.46 5.43 3.39
CA HIS A 124 11.04 4.61 4.44
C HIS A 124 10.33 4.83 5.79
N PRO A 125 10.06 3.75 6.55
CA PRO A 125 9.37 3.89 7.86
C PRO A 125 10.03 4.86 8.83
N ARG A 126 11.36 5.02 8.76
CA ARG A 126 12.06 5.97 9.63
C ARG A 126 11.58 7.40 9.46
N ALA A 127 11.15 7.77 8.25
CA ALA A 127 10.61 9.11 7.98
C ALA A 127 9.20 9.29 8.54
N CYS A 128 8.51 8.20 8.87
CA CYS A 128 7.11 8.20 9.27
C CYS A 128 6.88 7.51 10.61
N ASN A 129 7.86 7.64 11.52
CA ASN A 129 7.76 7.15 12.90
C ASN A 129 7.47 5.64 12.98
N GLY A 130 8.07 4.87 12.08
CA GLY A 130 7.94 3.41 12.07
C GLY A 130 6.82 2.87 11.21
N VAL A 131 6.05 3.74 10.54
CA VAL A 131 4.94 3.31 9.67
C VAL A 131 5.40 3.25 8.22
N LEU A 132 5.30 2.08 7.59
CA LEU A 132 5.56 1.96 6.16
C LEU A 132 4.49 2.74 5.41
N THR A 133 4.92 3.71 4.61
CA THR A 133 4.03 4.67 3.95
C THR A 133 4.19 4.57 2.43
N GLU A 134 3.07 4.37 1.74
CA GLU A 134 3.02 4.27 0.30
C GLU A 134 2.42 5.53 -0.29
N LEU A 135 2.98 6.01 -1.39
CA LEU A 135 2.36 7.06 -2.19
C LEU A 135 1.85 6.43 -3.48
N VAL A 136 0.65 6.81 -3.89
CA VAL A 136 -0.04 6.21 -5.02
C VAL A 136 -0.52 7.30 -5.96
N GLN A 137 -0.33 7.07 -7.27
CA GLN A 137 -0.93 7.91 -8.30
C GLN A 137 -1.93 7.07 -9.08
N GLU A 138 -3.20 7.51 -9.06
CA GLU A 138 -4.23 6.90 -9.87
C GLU A 138 -4.03 7.28 -11.34
N PRO A 139 -4.32 6.39 -12.30
CA PRO A 139 -4.31 6.78 -13.71
C PRO A 139 -5.41 7.80 -13.98
N ASP A 140 -5.17 8.66 -14.98
CA ASP A 140 -6.13 9.67 -15.42
C ASP A 140 -7.38 9.04 -16.09
#